data_9e5568ce1a56f6b05f1a4ec46f5988be
#
_entry.id   9e5568ce1a56f6b05f1a4ec46f5988be
#
_cell.length_a   1.000
_cell.length_b   1.000
_cell.length_c   1.000
_cell.angle_alpha   90.00
_cell.angle_beta   90.00
_cell.angle_gamma   90.00
#
_symmetry.space_group_name_H-M   'P 1'
#
loop_
_entity.id
_entity.type
_entity.pdbx_description
1 polymer ?
#
loop_
_entity_poly.entity_id
_entity_poly.type
_entity_poly.pdbx_seq_one_letter_code
_entity_poly.pdbx_strand_id
1 'polypeptide(L)'
;MQTSPSDSTITRIVNNIKKSESDSWNYRGLELSNEMLVVLISHPNIDKAAAALDVTIGSLADPKNVPGIAHFLEHMLFMGSSKYQGENEYSKLVEGNGGYSNAFTCGDHTNYYFDINPSLLPEALDVFAQFFIAPLFAASSTDRELEAVNSEFEGNLSKDAWRLSQLEKSTSDPDHPYSGFSIGNTETLRVTPKQCGIDIREVLLDFHKAEYSSNRMSLAVLGNQSLDELQSLVVKIFKDVPNKKLKKPQYDCDPYGEINRKTICYIVPVKEYRHLAIHWVIPDHKDIYYCNPESYLSHLIGHEGDGSILSYLKKLGLAIELVSGERNSAPGFNFFTVDVELTIEGLNRWEQVIYIIYQYIAMLRKDEPKEWIFDECKNFNSMNFQFREKERPDDFVSNLTGRMRDYPLVECLSGEYEMREFRPDLIKELLNEYLIPSRMRVFLASKEFTSIATEKEKWFGTQYKKEYLPEELIEKCEKCELIPELHLHSPNEFIPTDFHLLSSEKTLLRPELPTKIKVTYEIQV
;
A
#
# COMPACT_ATOMS: atom_id res chain seq x y z
N MET A 1 -26.68 -29.54 -27.18
CA MET A 1 -25.74 -29.12 -26.13
C MET A 1 -24.46 -29.91 -26.34
N GLN A 2 -23.50 -29.31 -27.05
CA GLN A 2 -22.16 -29.89 -27.20
C GLN A 2 -21.33 -29.30 -26.06
N THR A 3 -20.95 -30.14 -25.11
CA THR A 3 -19.92 -29.82 -24.12
C THR A 3 -18.62 -29.68 -24.90
N SER A 4 -18.08 -28.44 -24.94
CA SER A 4 -16.70 -28.22 -25.38
C SER A 4 -15.75 -29.06 -24.51
N PRO A 5 -14.63 -29.58 -25.07
CA PRO A 5 -13.65 -30.30 -24.26
C PRO A 5 -13.23 -29.41 -23.08
N SER A 6 -13.25 -29.94 -21.87
CA SER A 6 -12.73 -29.27 -20.70
C SER A 6 -11.26 -28.94 -20.98
N ASP A 7 -10.97 -27.67 -21.19
CA ASP A 7 -9.60 -27.20 -21.35
C ASP A 7 -8.87 -27.51 -20.03
N SER A 8 -8.00 -28.52 -20.03
CA SER A 8 -7.29 -29.00 -18.86
C SER A 8 -6.35 -27.92 -18.26
N THR A 9 -6.31 -26.75 -18.88
CA THR A 9 -5.46 -25.61 -18.49
C THR A 9 -6.15 -24.62 -17.54
N ILE A 10 -7.47 -24.75 -17.30
CA ILE A 10 -8.23 -23.92 -16.34
C ILE A 10 -8.82 -24.85 -15.27
N THR A 11 -8.57 -24.55 -14.02
CA THR A 11 -9.09 -25.33 -12.87
C THR A 11 -10.38 -24.74 -12.30
N ARG A 12 -10.54 -23.41 -12.38
CA ARG A 12 -11.72 -22.70 -11.86
C ARG A 12 -12.06 -21.47 -12.69
N ILE A 13 -13.38 -21.21 -12.87
CA ILE A 13 -13.92 -19.99 -13.49
C ILE A 13 -14.88 -19.31 -12.52
N VAL A 14 -14.74 -17.99 -12.37
CA VAL A 14 -15.58 -17.12 -11.52
C VAL A 14 -16.19 -16.04 -12.41
N ASN A 15 -17.51 -16.13 -12.66
CA ASN A 15 -18.23 -15.15 -13.50
C ASN A 15 -19.03 -14.11 -12.68
N ASN A 16 -19.11 -14.28 -11.37
CA ASN A 16 -19.92 -13.46 -10.46
C ASN A 16 -19.04 -12.55 -9.58
N ILE A 17 -18.03 -11.92 -10.17
CA ILE A 17 -17.21 -10.93 -9.47
C ILE A 17 -18.11 -9.75 -9.07
N LYS A 18 -18.10 -9.41 -7.78
CA LYS A 18 -18.91 -8.33 -7.21
C LYS A 18 -18.35 -6.98 -7.67
N LYS A 19 -19.16 -6.25 -8.43
CA LYS A 19 -18.83 -4.92 -8.96
C LYS A 19 -19.90 -3.90 -8.59
N SER A 20 -19.59 -2.61 -8.71
CA SER A 20 -20.55 -1.53 -8.53
C SER A 20 -21.63 -1.57 -9.62
N GLU A 21 -22.83 -1.08 -9.31
CA GLU A 21 -23.93 -0.99 -10.30
C GLU A 21 -23.64 -0.01 -11.44
N SER A 22 -22.80 1.00 -11.17
CA SER A 22 -22.36 1.97 -12.18
C SER A 22 -21.27 1.43 -13.11
N ASP A 23 -20.64 0.30 -12.76
CA ASP A 23 -19.57 -0.31 -13.55
C ASP A 23 -20.13 -1.08 -14.75
N SER A 24 -19.85 -0.59 -15.95
CA SER A 24 -20.28 -1.18 -17.23
C SER A 24 -19.35 -2.25 -17.77
N TRP A 25 -18.21 -2.51 -17.14
CA TRP A 25 -17.23 -3.49 -17.61
C TRP A 25 -17.66 -4.93 -17.30
N ASN A 26 -17.18 -5.87 -18.12
CA ASN A 26 -17.42 -7.30 -17.90
C ASN A 26 -16.18 -7.96 -17.33
N TYR A 27 -16.38 -8.85 -16.38
CA TYR A 27 -15.31 -9.50 -15.62
C TYR A 27 -15.43 -11.01 -15.65
N ARG A 28 -14.27 -11.70 -15.67
CA ARG A 28 -14.16 -13.14 -15.45
C ARG A 28 -12.90 -13.44 -14.66
N GLY A 29 -13.04 -14.12 -13.54
CA GLY A 29 -11.92 -14.67 -12.77
C GLY A 29 -11.58 -16.07 -13.26
N LEU A 30 -10.30 -16.40 -13.33
CA LEU A 30 -9.80 -17.73 -13.67
C LEU A 30 -8.73 -18.15 -12.65
N GLU A 31 -8.65 -19.46 -12.43
CA GLU A 31 -7.49 -20.11 -11.84
C GLU A 31 -6.94 -21.07 -12.90
N LEU A 32 -5.69 -20.86 -13.30
CA LEU A 32 -5.04 -21.69 -14.30
C LEU A 32 -4.52 -23.00 -13.68
N SER A 33 -4.19 -24.00 -14.51
CA SER A 33 -3.63 -25.28 -14.05
C SER A 33 -2.26 -25.13 -13.37
N ASN A 34 -1.55 -24.03 -13.63
CA ASN A 34 -0.33 -23.64 -12.92
C ASN A 34 -0.60 -22.80 -11.67
N GLU A 35 -1.86 -22.76 -11.19
CA GLU A 35 -2.32 -22.05 -9.99
C GLU A 35 -2.18 -20.50 -10.05
N MET A 36 -1.91 -19.92 -11.23
CA MET A 36 -1.95 -18.47 -11.42
C MET A 36 -3.40 -17.99 -11.33
N LEU A 37 -3.63 -16.93 -10.55
CA LEU A 37 -4.92 -16.24 -10.51
C LEU A 37 -4.98 -15.20 -11.63
N VAL A 38 -6.12 -15.15 -12.33
CA VAL A 38 -6.32 -14.23 -13.46
C VAL A 38 -7.68 -13.54 -13.34
N VAL A 39 -7.72 -12.24 -13.60
CA VAL A 39 -8.96 -11.49 -13.86
C VAL A 39 -8.91 -10.89 -15.25
N LEU A 40 -9.88 -11.27 -16.07
CA LEU A 40 -10.11 -10.72 -17.40
C LEU A 40 -11.16 -9.62 -17.33
N ILE A 41 -10.89 -8.50 -17.98
CA ILE A 41 -11.76 -7.33 -18.03
C ILE A 41 -12.01 -6.99 -19.49
N SER A 42 -13.27 -6.90 -19.88
CA SER A 42 -13.69 -6.65 -21.26
C SER A 42 -14.63 -5.46 -21.36
N HIS A 43 -14.29 -4.50 -22.21
CA HIS A 43 -15.18 -3.42 -22.59
C HIS A 43 -14.88 -2.95 -24.03
N PRO A 44 -15.88 -2.92 -24.94
CA PRO A 44 -15.65 -2.67 -26.37
C PRO A 44 -15.12 -1.28 -26.70
N ASN A 45 -15.37 -0.30 -25.83
CA ASN A 45 -15.04 1.11 -26.06
C ASN A 45 -13.92 1.59 -25.11
N ILE A 46 -12.80 0.85 -25.03
CA ILE A 46 -11.61 1.31 -24.32
C ILE A 46 -10.63 1.95 -25.28
N ASP A 47 -10.02 3.05 -24.84
CA ASP A 47 -9.00 3.76 -25.62
C ASP A 47 -7.65 3.03 -25.56
N LYS A 48 -7.35 2.40 -24.44
CA LYS A 48 -6.13 1.63 -24.19
C LYS A 48 -6.45 0.30 -23.51
N ALA A 49 -5.84 -0.76 -23.99
CA ALA A 49 -5.76 -2.03 -23.28
C ALA A 49 -4.63 -1.97 -22.25
N ALA A 50 -4.72 -2.79 -21.20
CA ALA A 50 -3.73 -2.81 -20.15
C ALA A 50 -3.57 -4.21 -19.55
N ALA A 51 -2.41 -4.50 -18.99
CA ALA A 51 -2.21 -5.69 -18.17
C ALA A 51 -1.26 -5.39 -17.02
N ALA A 52 -1.48 -6.09 -15.91
CA ALA A 52 -0.57 -6.11 -14.78
C ALA A 52 -0.39 -7.52 -14.24
N LEU A 53 0.80 -7.80 -13.71
CA LEU A 53 1.09 -9.03 -12.99
C LEU A 53 1.80 -8.67 -11.67
N ASP A 54 1.20 -9.12 -10.57
CA ASP A 54 1.75 -9.00 -9.23
C ASP A 54 2.35 -10.33 -8.80
N VAL A 55 3.58 -10.28 -8.29
CA VAL A 55 4.28 -11.43 -7.69
C VAL A 55 4.34 -11.20 -6.18
N THR A 56 3.80 -12.12 -5.38
CA THR A 56 3.81 -12.04 -3.91
C THR A 56 5.20 -12.34 -3.37
N ILE A 57 6.17 -11.51 -3.75
CA ILE A 57 7.55 -11.49 -3.28
C ILE A 57 8.13 -10.09 -3.50
N GLY A 58 8.79 -9.53 -2.51
CA GLY A 58 9.38 -8.21 -2.55
C GLY A 58 10.66 -8.13 -1.73
N SER A 59 11.02 -6.93 -1.31
CA SER A 59 12.31 -6.66 -0.66
C SER A 59 12.49 -7.29 0.72
N LEU A 60 11.42 -7.75 1.39
CA LEU A 60 11.53 -8.53 2.62
C LEU A 60 12.17 -9.91 2.40
N ALA A 61 12.22 -10.39 1.16
CA ALA A 61 12.87 -11.63 0.79
C ALA A 61 14.34 -11.45 0.37
N ASP A 62 14.86 -10.24 0.37
CA ASP A 62 16.25 -9.97 -0.02
C ASP A 62 17.22 -10.76 0.88
N PRO A 63 18.21 -11.44 0.32
CA PRO A 63 19.30 -12.01 1.10
C PRO A 63 20.03 -10.89 1.88
N LYS A 64 20.29 -11.11 3.18
CA LYS A 64 20.96 -10.11 4.06
C LYS A 64 22.28 -9.57 3.49
N ASN A 65 22.99 -10.36 2.67
CA ASN A 65 24.27 -9.99 2.07
C ASN A 65 24.15 -9.27 0.72
N VAL A 66 22.93 -9.19 0.13
CA VAL A 66 22.67 -8.51 -1.16
C VAL A 66 21.33 -7.74 -1.07
N PRO A 67 21.24 -6.72 -0.20
CA PRO A 67 20.01 -5.93 -0.09
C PRO A 67 19.74 -5.13 -1.37
N GLY A 68 18.47 -5.07 -1.78
CA GLY A 68 18.01 -4.44 -3.01
C GLY A 68 17.94 -5.38 -4.22
N ILE A 69 18.12 -6.70 -4.04
CA ILE A 69 18.11 -7.66 -5.15
C ILE A 69 16.71 -7.82 -5.78
N ALA A 70 15.63 -7.73 -4.99
CA ALA A 70 14.27 -7.80 -5.51
C ALA A 70 13.97 -6.59 -6.44
N HIS A 71 14.35 -5.39 -6.02
CA HIS A 71 14.23 -4.18 -6.83
C HIS A 71 15.14 -4.23 -8.07
N PHE A 72 16.36 -4.72 -7.91
CA PHE A 72 17.25 -4.90 -9.05
C PHE A 72 16.73 -5.95 -10.05
N LEU A 73 16.11 -7.02 -9.58
CA LEU A 73 15.44 -8.00 -10.43
C LEU A 73 14.27 -7.36 -11.21
N GLU A 74 13.51 -6.47 -10.58
CA GLU A 74 12.45 -5.70 -11.24
C GLU A 74 13.00 -5.02 -12.49
N HIS A 75 14.08 -4.23 -12.38
CA HIS A 75 14.73 -3.56 -13.52
C HIS A 75 15.19 -4.55 -14.59
N MET A 76 15.79 -5.65 -14.18
CA MET A 76 16.40 -6.63 -15.08
C MET A 76 15.40 -7.41 -15.92
N LEU A 77 14.13 -7.55 -15.48
CA LEU A 77 13.10 -8.27 -16.23
C LEU A 77 12.70 -7.56 -17.54
N PHE A 78 12.90 -6.25 -17.62
CA PHE A 78 12.65 -5.48 -18.84
C PHE A 78 13.75 -5.68 -19.91
N MET A 79 14.89 -6.29 -19.55
CA MET A 79 16.11 -6.33 -20.36
C MET A 79 16.22 -7.55 -21.28
N GLY A 80 15.08 -8.05 -21.79
CA GLY A 80 15.01 -9.14 -22.75
C GLY A 80 14.82 -10.53 -22.14
N SER A 81 14.46 -11.44 -22.99
CA SER A 81 14.13 -12.83 -22.65
C SER A 81 14.74 -13.80 -23.66
N SER A 82 14.66 -15.09 -23.39
CA SER A 82 15.11 -16.13 -24.33
C SER A 82 14.37 -16.08 -25.68
N LYS A 83 13.10 -15.66 -25.69
CA LYS A 83 12.29 -15.51 -26.89
C LYS A 83 12.51 -14.18 -27.60
N TYR A 84 12.69 -13.10 -26.83
CA TYR A 84 12.87 -11.72 -27.28
C TYR A 84 14.19 -11.22 -26.76
N GLN A 85 15.26 -11.39 -27.53
CA GLN A 85 16.64 -11.23 -27.06
C GLN A 85 17.12 -9.77 -27.07
N GLY A 86 16.42 -8.88 -27.73
CA GLY A 86 16.77 -7.46 -27.78
C GLY A 86 16.38 -6.75 -26.49
N GLU A 87 17.33 -6.10 -25.84
CA GLU A 87 17.14 -5.38 -24.57
C GLU A 87 16.01 -4.33 -24.60
N ASN A 88 15.73 -3.75 -25.76
CA ASN A 88 14.72 -2.70 -25.93
C ASN A 88 13.46 -3.16 -26.68
N GLU A 89 13.26 -4.47 -26.87
CA GLU A 89 12.13 -4.96 -27.66
C GLU A 89 10.80 -4.64 -26.99
N TYR A 90 10.73 -4.81 -25.67
CA TYR A 90 9.54 -4.50 -24.90
C TYR A 90 9.20 -2.99 -24.91
N SER A 91 10.14 -2.12 -24.57
CA SER A 91 9.90 -0.68 -24.55
C SER A 91 9.60 -0.11 -25.96
N LYS A 92 10.24 -0.63 -27.01
CA LYS A 92 9.89 -0.27 -28.39
C LYS A 92 8.48 -0.68 -28.77
N LEU A 93 8.03 -1.86 -28.30
CA LEU A 93 6.66 -2.32 -28.56
C LEU A 93 5.65 -1.47 -27.80
N VAL A 94 5.86 -1.23 -26.49
CA VAL A 94 4.90 -0.52 -25.65
C VAL A 94 4.99 1.00 -25.88
N GLU A 95 6.11 1.61 -25.57
CA GLU A 95 6.29 3.07 -25.61
C GLU A 95 6.34 3.60 -27.04
N GLY A 96 6.97 2.84 -27.96
CA GLY A 96 7.03 3.18 -29.38
C GLY A 96 5.66 3.23 -30.07
N ASN A 97 4.62 2.63 -29.45
CA ASN A 97 3.23 2.67 -29.91
C ASN A 97 2.31 3.50 -28.99
N GLY A 98 2.87 4.44 -28.23
CA GLY A 98 2.12 5.37 -27.38
C GLY A 98 1.56 4.72 -26.12
N GLY A 99 2.08 3.56 -25.72
CA GLY A 99 1.80 2.92 -24.45
C GLY A 99 2.68 3.47 -23.34
N TYR A 100 2.43 3.00 -22.13
CA TYR A 100 3.20 3.26 -20.93
C TYR A 100 3.49 1.94 -20.21
N SER A 101 4.66 1.81 -19.63
CA SER A 101 4.99 0.66 -18.79
C SER A 101 5.77 1.09 -17.56
N ASN A 102 5.55 0.40 -16.46
CA ASN A 102 6.29 0.62 -15.22
C ASN A 102 6.22 -0.62 -14.33
N ALA A 103 6.96 -0.58 -13.22
CA ALA A 103 6.91 -1.57 -12.16
C ALA A 103 7.22 -0.91 -10.81
N PHE A 104 6.99 -1.60 -9.73
CA PHE A 104 7.44 -1.21 -8.39
C PHE A 104 7.64 -2.42 -7.50
N THR A 105 8.61 -2.32 -6.58
CA THR A 105 8.89 -3.33 -5.56
C THR A 105 8.55 -2.80 -4.18
N CYS A 106 7.58 -3.45 -3.52
CA CYS A 106 7.23 -3.24 -2.12
C CYS A 106 7.99 -4.19 -1.18
N GLY A 107 7.62 -4.20 0.10
CA GLY A 107 8.17 -5.15 1.06
C GLY A 107 7.84 -6.60 0.71
N ASP A 108 6.57 -6.87 0.42
CA ASP A 108 6.00 -8.21 0.28
C ASP A 108 5.62 -8.61 -1.16
N HIS A 109 5.68 -7.69 -2.12
CA HIS A 109 5.32 -7.95 -3.51
C HIS A 109 6.07 -7.06 -4.50
N THR A 110 6.08 -7.50 -5.77
CA THR A 110 6.57 -6.74 -6.93
C THR A 110 5.51 -6.75 -8.02
N ASN A 111 5.17 -5.58 -8.54
CA ASN A 111 4.11 -5.39 -9.53
C ASN A 111 4.70 -4.86 -10.84
N TYR A 112 4.25 -5.42 -11.98
CA TYR A 112 4.64 -5.04 -13.33
C TYR A 112 3.38 -4.72 -14.11
N TYR A 113 3.34 -3.60 -14.84
CA TYR A 113 2.14 -3.21 -15.57
C TYR A 113 2.45 -2.38 -16.81
N PHE A 114 1.51 -2.39 -17.74
CA PHE A 114 1.55 -1.58 -18.94
C PHE A 114 0.16 -1.24 -19.47
N ASP A 115 0.07 -0.16 -20.24
CA ASP A 115 -1.02 0.10 -21.16
C ASP A 115 -0.52 0.13 -22.61
N ILE A 116 -1.39 -0.13 -23.57
CA ILE A 116 -1.05 -0.14 -25.00
C ILE A 116 -2.31 0.03 -25.88
N ASN A 117 -2.11 0.34 -27.15
CA ASN A 117 -3.19 0.29 -28.13
C ASN A 117 -3.85 -1.12 -28.13
N PRO A 118 -5.19 -1.23 -28.04
CA PRO A 118 -5.88 -2.53 -27.94
C PRO A 118 -5.54 -3.54 -29.04
N SER A 119 -5.20 -3.09 -30.25
CA SER A 119 -4.81 -3.97 -31.35
C SER A 119 -3.48 -4.70 -31.13
N LEU A 120 -2.59 -4.16 -30.27
CA LEU A 120 -1.28 -4.71 -29.96
C LEU A 120 -1.26 -5.51 -28.64
N LEU A 121 -2.38 -5.59 -27.92
CA LEU A 121 -2.45 -6.33 -26.66
C LEU A 121 -1.94 -7.78 -26.75
N PRO A 122 -2.28 -8.57 -27.78
CA PRO A 122 -1.79 -9.95 -27.89
C PRO A 122 -0.26 -10.05 -27.99
N GLU A 123 0.37 -9.14 -28.74
CA GLU A 123 1.83 -9.10 -28.90
C GLU A 123 2.50 -8.65 -27.61
N ALA A 124 1.98 -7.59 -26.98
CA ALA A 124 2.50 -7.08 -25.73
C ALA A 124 2.42 -8.12 -24.59
N LEU A 125 1.30 -8.85 -24.46
CA LEU A 125 1.15 -9.92 -23.48
C LEU A 125 2.15 -11.06 -23.71
N ASP A 126 2.46 -11.42 -24.97
CA ASP A 126 3.42 -12.48 -25.26
C ASP A 126 4.85 -12.08 -24.86
N VAL A 127 5.25 -10.82 -25.11
CA VAL A 127 6.54 -10.31 -24.63
C VAL A 127 6.58 -10.19 -23.12
N PHE A 128 5.53 -9.65 -22.51
CA PHE A 128 5.40 -9.46 -21.07
C PHE A 128 5.48 -10.77 -20.28
N ALA A 129 4.82 -11.83 -20.76
CA ALA A 129 4.85 -13.14 -20.12
C ALA A 129 6.27 -13.72 -20.03
N GLN A 130 7.17 -13.34 -20.96
CA GLN A 130 8.54 -13.85 -20.95
C GLN A 130 9.38 -13.36 -19.77
N PHE A 131 9.00 -12.27 -19.11
CA PHE A 131 9.58 -11.82 -17.85
C PHE A 131 9.52 -12.93 -16.78
N PHE A 132 8.46 -13.70 -16.79
CA PHE A 132 8.15 -14.72 -15.79
C PHE A 132 8.49 -16.14 -16.26
N ILE A 133 8.70 -16.34 -17.57
CA ILE A 133 9.00 -17.66 -18.15
C ILE A 133 10.51 -17.87 -18.29
N ALA A 134 11.19 -16.95 -18.97
CA ALA A 134 12.60 -17.14 -19.33
C ALA A 134 13.36 -15.82 -19.56
N PRO A 135 13.56 -14.98 -18.52
CA PRO A 135 14.36 -13.77 -18.64
C PRO A 135 15.84 -14.12 -18.91
N LEU A 136 16.59 -13.22 -19.59
CA LEU A 136 17.99 -13.48 -19.98
C LEU A 136 19.02 -13.04 -18.96
N PHE A 137 18.83 -11.90 -18.30
CA PHE A 137 19.82 -11.24 -17.45
C PHE A 137 21.21 -11.17 -18.10
N ALA A 138 21.28 -10.55 -19.28
CA ALA A 138 22.53 -10.41 -20.01
C ALA A 138 23.55 -9.61 -19.19
N ALA A 139 24.83 -10.01 -19.19
CA ALA A 139 25.87 -9.36 -18.39
C ALA A 139 26.04 -7.87 -18.75
N SER A 140 25.88 -7.50 -20.04
CA SER A 140 25.94 -6.11 -20.49
C SER A 140 24.82 -5.24 -19.92
N SER A 141 23.62 -5.79 -19.76
CA SER A 141 22.47 -5.12 -19.17
C SER A 141 22.61 -4.99 -17.65
N THR A 142 23.15 -6.01 -16.99
CA THR A 142 23.31 -6.04 -15.53
C THR A 142 24.12 -4.84 -15.03
N ASP A 143 25.25 -4.53 -15.64
CA ASP A 143 26.07 -3.37 -15.23
C ASP A 143 25.37 -2.03 -15.47
N ARG A 144 24.64 -1.91 -16.56
CA ARG A 144 23.93 -0.67 -16.92
C ARG A 144 22.72 -0.44 -16.02
N GLU A 145 21.93 -1.47 -15.78
CA GLU A 145 20.74 -1.37 -14.91
C GLU A 145 21.13 -1.15 -13.44
N LEU A 146 22.29 -1.65 -13.01
CA LEU A 146 22.83 -1.32 -11.70
C LEU A 146 23.12 0.18 -11.56
N GLU A 147 23.65 0.83 -12.62
CA GLU A 147 23.81 2.30 -12.63
C GLU A 147 22.46 3.03 -12.61
N ALA A 148 21.42 2.48 -13.24
CA ALA A 148 20.07 3.04 -13.19
C ALA A 148 19.50 2.98 -11.76
N VAL A 149 19.58 1.83 -11.09
CA VAL A 149 19.18 1.67 -9.69
C VAL A 149 19.94 2.62 -8.76
N ASN A 150 21.26 2.75 -8.97
CA ASN A 150 22.08 3.67 -8.16
C ASN A 150 21.69 5.13 -8.40
N SER A 151 21.41 5.52 -9.64
CA SER A 151 20.95 6.87 -9.98
C SER A 151 19.58 7.18 -9.37
N GLU A 152 18.69 6.21 -9.34
CA GLU A 152 17.39 6.32 -8.65
C GLU A 152 17.58 6.52 -7.15
N PHE A 153 18.41 5.71 -6.51
CA PHE A 153 18.77 5.87 -5.10
C PHE A 153 19.32 7.29 -4.83
N GLU A 154 20.28 7.76 -5.63
CA GLU A 154 20.85 9.10 -5.50
C GLU A 154 19.79 10.20 -5.67
N GLY A 155 18.85 10.04 -6.60
CA GLY A 155 17.72 10.93 -6.81
C GLY A 155 16.74 11.00 -5.63
N ASN A 156 16.77 9.99 -4.75
CA ASN A 156 15.93 9.91 -3.54
C ASN A 156 16.62 10.42 -2.27
N LEU A 157 17.93 10.67 -2.27
CA LEU A 157 18.72 11.09 -1.09
C LEU A 157 18.21 12.37 -0.40
N SER A 158 17.59 13.28 -1.14
CA SER A 158 17.05 14.54 -0.61
C SER A 158 15.56 14.51 -0.31
N LYS A 159 14.88 13.38 -0.49
CA LYS A 159 13.44 13.25 -0.27
C LYS A 159 13.16 12.73 1.14
N ASP A 160 12.50 13.55 1.96
CA ASP A 160 12.24 13.21 3.37
C ASP A 160 11.42 11.94 3.55
N ALA A 161 10.46 11.64 2.67
CA ALA A 161 9.68 10.40 2.74
C ALA A 161 10.58 9.15 2.71
N TRP A 162 11.56 9.10 1.82
CA TRP A 162 12.53 7.99 1.73
C TRP A 162 13.48 7.96 2.93
N ARG A 163 13.94 9.13 3.37
CA ARG A 163 14.85 9.29 4.52
C ARG A 163 14.22 8.81 5.81
N LEU A 164 12.95 9.18 6.05
CA LEU A 164 12.19 8.79 7.24
C LEU A 164 11.87 7.30 7.22
N SER A 165 11.39 6.79 6.09
CA SER A 165 11.08 5.37 5.93
C SER A 165 12.32 4.49 6.15
N GLN A 166 13.48 4.85 5.58
CA GLN A 166 14.68 4.05 5.78
C GLN A 166 15.23 4.19 7.21
N LEU A 167 15.11 5.35 7.84
CA LEU A 167 15.51 5.51 9.25
C LEU A 167 14.66 4.62 10.16
N GLU A 168 13.34 4.57 9.94
CA GLU A 168 12.45 3.67 10.67
C GLU A 168 12.90 2.22 10.56
N LYS A 169 13.17 1.75 9.32
CA LYS A 169 13.68 0.41 9.03
C LYS A 169 15.03 0.17 9.70
N SER A 170 16.01 1.04 9.49
CA SER A 170 17.38 0.89 10.03
C SER A 170 17.46 0.92 11.56
N THR A 171 16.44 1.47 12.22
CA THR A 171 16.33 1.52 13.69
C THR A 171 15.36 0.48 14.25
N SER A 172 14.88 -0.44 13.43
CA SER A 172 14.04 -1.59 13.78
C SER A 172 14.88 -2.79 14.25
N ASP A 173 14.26 -3.95 14.46
CA ASP A 173 14.98 -5.16 14.82
C ASP A 173 15.93 -5.58 13.69
N PRO A 174 17.27 -5.63 13.89
CA PRO A 174 18.23 -5.96 12.85
C PRO A 174 18.11 -7.41 12.36
N ASP A 175 17.47 -8.28 13.12
CA ASP A 175 17.23 -9.66 12.73
C ASP A 175 15.96 -9.85 11.92
N HIS A 176 15.03 -8.89 11.96
CA HIS A 176 13.83 -8.90 11.13
C HIS A 176 14.11 -8.35 9.72
N PRO A 177 13.59 -8.98 8.63
CA PRO A 177 13.79 -8.52 7.26
C PRO A 177 13.37 -7.07 7.00
N TYR A 178 12.42 -6.55 7.79
CA TYR A 178 11.94 -5.17 7.71
C TYR A 178 13.05 -4.12 7.88
N SER A 179 14.11 -4.44 8.65
CA SER A 179 15.25 -3.54 8.86
C SER A 179 16.13 -3.33 7.61
N GLY A 180 15.88 -4.08 6.55
CA GLY A 180 16.70 -4.11 5.33
C GLY A 180 16.67 -2.79 4.53
N PHE A 181 17.67 -2.65 3.65
CA PHE A 181 17.75 -1.59 2.66
C PHE A 181 17.19 -2.09 1.32
N SER A 182 16.00 -1.62 0.95
CA SER A 182 15.22 -2.22 -0.13
C SER A 182 15.52 -1.70 -1.54
N ILE A 183 16.13 -0.50 -1.68
CA ILE A 183 16.33 0.12 -3.00
C ILE A 183 17.50 -0.54 -3.73
N GLY A 184 18.58 -0.84 -3.02
CA GLY A 184 19.85 -1.19 -3.62
C GLY A 184 20.64 0.04 -4.10
N ASN A 185 21.93 -0.11 -4.22
CA ASN A 185 22.86 0.89 -4.76
C ASN A 185 24.19 0.23 -5.17
N THR A 186 25.15 1.01 -5.66
CA THR A 186 26.47 0.49 -6.05
C THR A 186 27.17 -0.26 -4.92
N GLU A 187 27.02 0.15 -3.66
CA GLU A 187 27.64 -0.56 -2.52
C GLU A 187 27.05 -1.95 -2.36
N THR A 188 25.71 -2.07 -2.31
CA THR A 188 25.04 -3.32 -2.00
C THR A 188 24.96 -4.30 -3.16
N LEU A 189 24.95 -3.80 -4.42
CA LEU A 189 24.77 -4.61 -5.62
C LEU A 189 26.05 -4.85 -6.42
N ARG A 190 27.16 -4.12 -6.13
CA ARG A 190 28.44 -4.30 -6.84
C ARG A 190 29.63 -4.44 -5.90
N VAL A 191 29.88 -3.45 -5.02
CA VAL A 191 31.11 -3.37 -4.24
C VAL A 191 31.18 -4.50 -3.21
N THR A 192 30.20 -4.59 -2.35
CA THR A 192 30.14 -5.62 -1.29
C THR A 192 30.06 -7.03 -1.87
N PRO A 193 29.17 -7.36 -2.83
CA PRO A 193 29.17 -8.66 -3.48
C PRO A 193 30.52 -9.05 -4.07
N LYS A 194 31.17 -8.15 -4.82
CA LYS A 194 32.48 -8.41 -5.42
C LYS A 194 33.56 -8.69 -4.38
N GLN A 195 33.58 -7.96 -3.27
CA GLN A 195 34.52 -8.20 -2.15
C GLN A 195 34.30 -9.56 -1.49
N CYS A 196 33.04 -10.02 -1.45
CA CYS A 196 32.65 -11.32 -0.91
C CYS A 196 32.76 -12.47 -1.94
N GLY A 197 33.20 -12.20 -3.18
CA GLY A 197 33.27 -13.20 -4.24
C GLY A 197 31.91 -13.65 -4.76
N ILE A 198 30.88 -12.82 -4.60
CA ILE A 198 29.51 -13.06 -5.05
C ILE A 198 29.32 -12.47 -6.45
N ASP A 199 28.83 -13.29 -7.38
CA ASP A 199 28.41 -12.84 -8.71
C ASP A 199 26.95 -12.37 -8.62
N ILE A 200 26.70 -11.08 -8.80
CA ILE A 200 25.35 -10.48 -8.69
C ILE A 200 24.38 -11.05 -9.71
N ARG A 201 24.86 -11.38 -10.91
CA ARG A 201 24.04 -11.99 -11.96
C ARG A 201 23.55 -13.39 -11.57
N GLU A 202 24.41 -14.19 -10.97
CA GLU A 202 24.03 -15.51 -10.43
C GLU A 202 22.98 -15.35 -9.31
N VAL A 203 23.14 -14.36 -8.43
CA VAL A 203 22.14 -14.06 -7.37
C VAL A 203 20.80 -13.69 -7.98
N LEU A 204 20.75 -12.87 -9.04
CA LEU A 204 19.50 -12.55 -9.75
C LEU A 204 18.83 -13.78 -10.33
N LEU A 205 19.60 -14.66 -11.01
CA LEU A 205 19.10 -15.91 -11.57
C LEU A 205 18.55 -16.82 -10.48
N ASP A 206 19.29 -16.97 -9.38
CA ASP A 206 18.88 -17.80 -8.24
C ASP A 206 17.64 -17.23 -7.55
N PHE A 207 17.56 -15.90 -7.35
CA PHE A 207 16.41 -15.26 -6.74
C PHE A 207 15.14 -15.43 -7.62
N HIS A 208 15.25 -15.15 -8.91
CA HIS A 208 14.12 -15.40 -9.83
C HIS A 208 13.71 -16.87 -9.83
N LYS A 209 14.69 -17.77 -9.90
CA LYS A 209 14.45 -19.22 -9.88
C LYS A 209 13.84 -19.70 -8.56
N ALA A 210 14.24 -19.14 -7.42
CA ALA A 210 13.74 -19.53 -6.11
C ALA A 210 12.34 -18.96 -5.83
N GLU A 211 12.07 -17.70 -6.18
CA GLU A 211 10.94 -16.96 -5.65
C GLU A 211 9.80 -16.73 -6.65
N TYR A 212 10.09 -16.66 -7.97
CA TYR A 212 9.08 -16.43 -8.98
C TYR A 212 8.37 -17.72 -9.36
N SER A 213 7.12 -17.85 -8.95
CA SER A 213 6.28 -19.05 -9.15
C SER A 213 4.84 -18.62 -9.43
N SER A 214 4.22 -19.23 -10.45
CA SER A 214 2.86 -18.87 -10.90
C SER A 214 1.81 -18.94 -9.77
N ASN A 215 1.96 -19.83 -8.80
CA ASN A 215 1.04 -19.91 -7.64
C ASN A 215 1.19 -18.77 -6.61
N ARG A 216 2.14 -17.85 -6.83
CA ARG A 216 2.30 -16.58 -6.12
C ARG A 216 2.02 -15.38 -7.02
N MET A 217 1.38 -15.60 -8.19
CA MET A 217 1.17 -14.55 -9.18
C MET A 217 -0.31 -14.31 -9.42
N SER A 218 -0.66 -13.03 -9.56
CA SER A 218 -1.98 -12.52 -9.92
C SER A 218 -1.87 -11.69 -11.19
N LEU A 219 -2.65 -12.02 -12.22
CA LEU A 219 -2.66 -11.35 -13.52
C LEU A 219 -4.01 -10.68 -13.77
N ALA A 220 -4.01 -9.41 -14.13
CA ALA A 220 -5.20 -8.70 -14.62
C ALA A 220 -4.99 -8.25 -16.06
N VAL A 221 -5.98 -8.47 -16.93
CA VAL A 221 -5.91 -8.09 -18.35
C VAL A 221 -7.19 -7.38 -18.77
N LEU A 222 -7.06 -6.13 -19.20
CA LEU A 222 -8.13 -5.28 -19.74
C LEU A 222 -7.97 -5.17 -21.27
N GLY A 223 -9.01 -5.56 -21.99
CA GLY A 223 -9.02 -5.50 -23.46
C GLY A 223 -10.39 -5.14 -24.05
N ASN A 224 -10.42 -4.81 -25.34
CA ASN A 224 -11.65 -4.62 -26.10
C ASN A 224 -12.20 -5.93 -26.72
N GLN A 225 -11.45 -7.02 -26.60
CA GLN A 225 -11.85 -8.36 -26.99
C GLN A 225 -12.93 -8.89 -26.02
N SER A 226 -13.72 -9.85 -26.49
CA SER A 226 -14.64 -10.59 -25.61
C SER A 226 -13.90 -11.35 -24.51
N LEU A 227 -14.57 -11.66 -23.40
CA LEU A 227 -13.98 -12.47 -22.33
C LEU A 227 -13.49 -13.83 -22.80
N ASP A 228 -14.12 -14.44 -23.81
CA ASP A 228 -13.71 -15.74 -24.37
C ASP A 228 -12.42 -15.62 -25.20
N GLU A 229 -12.27 -14.53 -25.96
CA GLU A 229 -11.05 -14.25 -26.71
C GLU A 229 -9.88 -13.93 -25.77
N LEU A 230 -10.12 -13.09 -24.75
CA LEU A 230 -9.11 -12.79 -23.71
C LEU A 230 -8.71 -14.06 -22.95
N GLN A 231 -9.66 -14.91 -22.59
CA GLN A 231 -9.38 -16.19 -21.93
C GLN A 231 -8.48 -17.07 -22.80
N SER A 232 -8.83 -17.25 -24.09
CA SER A 232 -8.06 -18.08 -25.02
C SER A 232 -6.63 -17.54 -25.18
N LEU A 233 -6.48 -16.23 -25.27
CA LEU A 233 -5.20 -15.54 -25.39
C LEU A 233 -4.32 -15.73 -24.13
N VAL A 234 -4.88 -15.44 -22.96
CA VAL A 234 -4.16 -15.49 -21.68
C VAL A 234 -3.75 -16.93 -21.34
N VAL A 235 -4.65 -17.88 -21.48
CA VAL A 235 -4.34 -19.31 -21.24
C VAL A 235 -3.20 -19.78 -22.14
N LYS A 236 -3.25 -19.45 -23.43
CA LYS A 236 -2.20 -19.82 -24.38
C LYS A 236 -0.82 -19.31 -23.96
N ILE A 237 -0.74 -18.07 -23.46
CA ILE A 237 0.51 -17.37 -23.17
C ILE A 237 1.05 -17.72 -21.78
N PHE A 238 0.20 -17.69 -20.73
CA PHE A 238 0.65 -17.77 -19.33
C PHE A 238 0.65 -19.18 -18.73
N LYS A 239 0.12 -20.20 -19.40
CA LYS A 239 0.15 -21.60 -18.93
C LYS A 239 1.57 -22.13 -18.71
N ASP A 240 2.55 -21.58 -19.42
CA ASP A 240 3.95 -22.01 -19.39
C ASP A 240 4.77 -21.31 -18.29
N VAL A 241 4.18 -20.37 -17.54
CA VAL A 241 4.83 -19.80 -16.35
C VAL A 241 5.02 -20.89 -15.29
N PRO A 242 6.27 -21.12 -14.81
CA PRO A 242 6.57 -22.25 -13.94
C PRO A 242 5.84 -22.19 -12.59
N ASN A 243 5.19 -23.27 -12.20
CA ASN A 243 4.67 -23.48 -10.84
C ASN A 243 5.64 -24.32 -10.04
N LYS A 244 6.20 -23.73 -8.98
CA LYS A 244 7.13 -24.37 -8.05
C LYS A 244 6.46 -24.79 -6.74
N LYS A 245 5.13 -24.56 -6.62
CA LYS A 245 4.30 -24.86 -5.43
C LYS A 245 4.87 -24.25 -4.15
N LEU A 246 5.29 -23.00 -4.25
CA LEU A 246 5.89 -22.28 -3.11
C LEU A 246 4.79 -21.86 -2.13
N LYS A 247 5.09 -21.92 -0.85
CA LYS A 247 4.22 -21.32 0.18
C LYS A 247 4.27 -19.80 0.06
N LYS A 248 3.16 -19.11 0.35
CA LYS A 248 3.18 -17.66 0.49
C LYS A 248 4.16 -17.27 1.60
N PRO A 249 4.96 -16.20 1.42
CA PRO A 249 5.81 -15.69 2.49
C PRO A 249 4.99 -15.31 3.72
N GLN A 250 5.58 -15.49 4.91
CA GLN A 250 4.98 -15.14 6.19
C GLN A 250 6.06 -14.55 7.10
N TYR A 251 5.73 -13.47 7.80
CA TYR A 251 6.66 -12.67 8.61
C TYR A 251 6.07 -12.46 10.00
N ASP A 252 5.88 -13.53 10.78
CA ASP A 252 5.13 -13.53 12.05
C ASP A 252 5.83 -12.83 13.24
N CYS A 253 7.03 -12.30 13.05
CA CYS A 253 7.77 -11.62 14.11
C CYS A 253 7.44 -10.13 14.17
N ASP A 254 7.54 -9.53 15.37
CA ASP A 254 7.44 -8.08 15.54
C ASP A 254 8.64 -7.37 14.86
N PRO A 255 8.44 -6.59 13.79
CA PRO A 255 9.53 -5.95 13.07
C PRO A 255 10.30 -4.92 13.90
N TYR A 256 9.72 -4.41 14.96
CA TYR A 256 10.44 -3.49 15.86
C TYR A 256 11.28 -4.22 16.92
N GLY A 257 10.83 -5.40 17.38
CA GLY A 257 11.40 -6.06 18.52
C GLY A 257 11.19 -5.28 19.84
N GLU A 258 11.35 -5.94 20.97
CA GLU A 258 11.09 -5.32 22.28
C GLU A 258 12.00 -4.14 22.60
N ILE A 259 13.27 -4.21 22.18
CA ILE A 259 14.29 -3.19 22.47
C ILE A 259 14.00 -1.83 21.80
N ASN A 260 13.20 -1.83 20.75
CA ASN A 260 12.87 -0.60 20.02
C ASN A 260 11.51 -0.01 20.43
N ARG A 261 10.76 -0.68 21.31
CA ARG A 261 9.56 -0.14 21.91
C ARG A 261 9.91 0.95 22.94
N LYS A 262 8.98 1.84 23.22
CA LYS A 262 9.15 3.00 24.11
C LYS A 262 10.34 3.91 23.72
N THR A 263 10.61 4.03 22.42
CA THR A 263 11.71 4.86 21.92
C THR A 263 11.20 6.06 21.13
N ILE A 264 12.01 7.13 21.14
CA ILE A 264 11.83 8.31 20.30
C ILE A 264 13.06 8.51 19.42
N CYS A 265 12.81 8.82 18.14
CA CYS A 265 13.83 9.28 17.20
C CYS A 265 13.61 10.76 16.92
N TYR A 266 14.54 11.61 17.34
CA TYR A 266 14.61 13.02 16.93
C TYR A 266 15.33 13.09 15.59
N ILE A 267 14.68 13.65 14.56
CA ILE A 267 15.12 13.54 13.17
C ILE A 267 15.30 14.93 12.56
N VAL A 268 16.39 15.12 11.81
CA VAL A 268 16.61 16.34 11.03
C VAL A 268 16.16 16.13 9.58
N PRO A 269 15.02 16.69 9.17
CA PRO A 269 14.55 16.60 7.79
C PRO A 269 15.30 17.54 6.85
N VAL A 270 15.18 17.30 5.55
CA VAL A 270 15.69 18.22 4.51
C VAL A 270 14.78 19.44 4.36
N LYS A 271 13.47 19.22 4.34
CA LYS A 271 12.47 20.30 4.27
C LYS A 271 12.21 20.90 5.64
N GLU A 272 11.70 22.12 5.65
CA GLU A 272 11.22 22.78 6.88
C GLU A 272 9.80 22.30 7.17
N TYR A 273 9.66 21.40 8.14
CA TYR A 273 8.38 20.97 8.70
C TYR A 273 8.57 20.40 10.10
N ARG A 274 7.48 20.23 10.83
CA ARG A 274 7.45 19.69 12.20
C ARG A 274 6.43 18.56 12.22
N HIS A 275 6.91 17.36 12.43
CA HIS A 275 6.07 16.17 12.30
C HIS A 275 6.32 15.24 13.48
N LEU A 276 5.23 14.80 14.10
CA LEU A 276 5.21 13.77 15.14
C LEU A 276 4.49 12.55 14.58
N ALA A 277 5.14 11.40 14.59
CA ALA A 277 4.50 10.14 14.26
C ALA A 277 4.60 9.17 15.45
N ILE A 278 3.50 8.49 15.75
CA ILE A 278 3.45 7.40 16.73
C ILE A 278 3.08 6.13 15.98
N HIS A 279 3.89 5.10 16.11
CA HIS A 279 3.70 3.82 15.43
C HIS A 279 3.55 2.68 16.44
N TRP A 280 2.64 1.77 16.12
CA TRP A 280 2.47 0.49 16.83
C TRP A 280 2.46 -0.64 15.82
N VAL A 281 3.06 -1.77 16.18
CA VAL A 281 2.90 -3.02 15.45
C VAL A 281 1.61 -3.67 15.94
N ILE A 282 0.75 -4.03 15.00
CA ILE A 282 -0.52 -4.69 15.23
C ILE A 282 -0.60 -6.01 14.45
N PRO A 283 -1.53 -6.92 14.77
CA PRO A 283 -1.74 -8.13 13.98
C PRO A 283 -2.13 -7.82 12.52
N ASP A 284 -1.87 -8.76 11.64
CA ASP A 284 -2.41 -8.78 10.29
C ASP A 284 -3.80 -9.39 10.29
N HIS A 285 -4.83 -8.60 10.00
CA HIS A 285 -6.23 -9.03 9.94
C HIS A 285 -6.76 -9.24 8.51
N LYS A 286 -5.87 -9.42 7.52
CA LYS A 286 -6.28 -9.61 6.12
C LYS A 286 -7.23 -10.79 5.91
N ASP A 287 -7.11 -11.86 6.67
CA ASP A 287 -8.01 -13.02 6.58
C ASP A 287 -9.45 -12.71 7.04
N ILE A 288 -9.63 -11.66 7.85
CA ILE A 288 -10.92 -11.19 8.37
C ILE A 288 -11.23 -9.75 7.94
N TYR A 289 -10.75 -9.36 6.73
CA TYR A 289 -10.90 -8.02 6.14
C TYR A 289 -12.32 -7.44 6.23
N TYR A 290 -13.34 -8.30 6.25
CA TYR A 290 -14.75 -7.92 6.35
C TYR A 290 -15.18 -7.44 7.76
N CYS A 291 -14.31 -7.51 8.75
CA CYS A 291 -14.51 -6.94 10.09
C CYS A 291 -13.86 -5.57 10.23
N ASN A 292 -12.68 -5.39 9.65
CA ASN A 292 -11.88 -4.16 9.54
C ASN A 292 -11.86 -3.28 10.81
N PRO A 293 -11.40 -3.82 11.96
CA PRO A 293 -11.38 -3.08 13.24
C PRO A 293 -10.42 -1.89 13.20
N GLU A 294 -9.39 -1.93 12.35
CA GLU A 294 -8.42 -0.87 12.13
C GLU A 294 -9.10 0.35 11.49
N SER A 295 -9.95 0.15 10.49
CA SER A 295 -10.70 1.23 9.84
C SER A 295 -11.65 1.92 10.83
N TYR A 296 -12.29 1.15 11.73
CA TYR A 296 -13.11 1.69 12.81
C TYR A 296 -12.29 2.62 13.73
N LEU A 297 -11.10 2.20 14.14
CA LEU A 297 -10.21 3.00 14.98
C LEU A 297 -9.61 4.19 14.24
N SER A 298 -9.24 4.01 12.98
CA SER A 298 -8.75 5.08 12.11
C SER A 298 -9.79 6.18 11.94
N HIS A 299 -11.05 5.81 11.72
CA HIS A 299 -12.16 6.76 11.62
C HIS A 299 -12.33 7.62 12.89
N LEU A 300 -12.19 7.02 14.09
CA LEU A 300 -12.34 7.72 15.36
C LEU A 300 -11.11 8.57 15.70
N ILE A 301 -9.92 8.00 15.62
CA ILE A 301 -8.66 8.67 15.99
C ILE A 301 -8.31 9.77 15.00
N GLY A 302 -8.57 9.54 13.70
CA GLY A 302 -8.37 10.52 12.62
C GLY A 302 -9.51 11.51 12.44
N HIS A 303 -10.57 11.47 13.28
CA HIS A 303 -11.70 12.40 13.14
C HIS A 303 -11.28 13.84 13.40
N GLU A 304 -11.92 14.81 12.67
CA GLU A 304 -11.54 16.22 12.75
C GLU A 304 -12.58 17.11 13.45
N GLY A 305 -13.80 16.58 13.63
CA GLY A 305 -14.93 17.31 14.22
C GLY A 305 -14.76 17.58 15.72
N ASP A 306 -15.74 18.24 16.31
CA ASP A 306 -15.77 18.55 17.75
C ASP A 306 -15.65 17.27 18.59
N GLY A 307 -14.90 17.35 19.68
CA GLY A 307 -14.58 16.20 20.54
C GLY A 307 -13.38 15.36 20.07
N SER A 308 -12.88 15.56 18.82
CA SER A 308 -11.73 14.81 18.28
C SER A 308 -10.40 15.30 18.83
N ILE A 309 -9.38 14.46 18.65
CA ILE A 309 -7.98 14.79 18.99
C ILE A 309 -7.55 16.06 18.24
N LEU A 310 -7.73 16.09 16.92
CA LEU A 310 -7.28 17.21 16.09
C LEU A 310 -7.99 18.53 16.47
N SER A 311 -9.31 18.48 16.67
CA SER A 311 -10.06 19.66 17.10
C SER A 311 -9.52 20.24 18.40
N TYR A 312 -9.22 19.39 19.39
CA TYR A 312 -8.68 19.83 20.67
C TYR A 312 -7.23 20.34 20.55
N LEU A 313 -6.38 19.66 19.78
CA LEU A 313 -5.02 20.13 19.51
C LEU A 313 -5.00 21.49 18.79
N LYS A 314 -5.92 21.71 17.82
CA LYS A 314 -6.09 23.01 17.14
C LYS A 314 -6.53 24.11 18.11
N LYS A 315 -7.47 23.83 19.02
CA LYS A 315 -7.90 24.78 20.07
C LYS A 315 -6.73 25.19 20.98
N LEU A 316 -5.78 24.29 21.23
CA LEU A 316 -4.58 24.57 22.02
C LEU A 316 -3.43 25.18 21.20
N GLY A 317 -3.57 25.31 19.89
CA GLY A 317 -2.54 25.79 18.98
C GLY A 317 -1.36 24.83 18.79
N LEU A 318 -1.55 23.52 18.99
CA LEU A 318 -0.47 22.52 18.98
C LEU A 318 -0.31 21.80 17.65
N ALA A 319 -1.38 21.60 16.87
CA ALA A 319 -1.35 20.87 15.62
C ALA A 319 -2.09 21.58 14.49
N ILE A 320 -1.70 21.23 13.26
CA ILE A 320 -2.29 21.71 11.99
C ILE A 320 -3.14 20.61 11.39
N GLU A 321 -2.62 19.38 11.34
CA GLU A 321 -3.23 18.21 10.71
C GLU A 321 -2.96 16.96 11.57
N LEU A 322 -3.86 15.98 11.49
CA LEU A 322 -3.68 14.66 12.06
C LEU A 322 -4.24 13.63 11.10
N VAL A 323 -3.46 12.58 10.84
CA VAL A 323 -3.87 11.42 10.05
C VAL A 323 -3.61 10.17 10.89
N SER A 324 -4.51 9.18 10.84
CA SER A 324 -4.28 7.90 11.49
C SER A 324 -4.77 6.74 10.62
N GLY A 325 -4.18 5.58 10.81
CA GLY A 325 -4.60 4.37 10.13
C GLY A 325 -3.50 3.33 9.97
N GLU A 326 -3.81 2.33 9.17
CA GLU A 326 -2.85 1.28 8.81
C GLU A 326 -1.79 1.76 7.85
N ARG A 327 -0.61 1.14 7.92
CA ARG A 327 0.52 1.44 7.04
C ARG A 327 1.47 0.25 6.88
N ASN A 328 1.96 0.04 5.65
CA ASN A 328 3.06 -0.88 5.35
C ASN A 328 2.87 -2.32 5.85
N SER A 329 1.68 -2.88 5.67
CA SER A 329 1.41 -4.27 6.04
C SER A 329 2.20 -5.27 5.18
N ALA A 330 2.56 -6.39 5.82
CA ALA A 330 3.02 -7.59 5.14
C ALA A 330 2.36 -8.81 5.81
N PRO A 331 2.30 -9.97 5.14
CA PRO A 331 1.73 -11.17 5.76
C PRO A 331 2.39 -11.47 7.11
N GLY A 332 1.63 -11.34 8.21
CA GLY A 332 2.08 -11.61 9.57
C GLY A 332 2.24 -10.39 10.48
N PHE A 333 2.29 -9.18 9.94
CA PHE A 333 2.27 -7.95 10.75
C PHE A 333 1.68 -6.77 9.98
N ASN A 334 1.19 -5.81 10.74
CA ASN A 334 0.71 -4.53 10.23
C ASN A 334 1.18 -3.40 11.16
N PHE A 335 1.12 -2.16 10.71
CA PHE A 335 1.35 -0.99 11.55
C PHE A 335 0.08 -0.16 11.65
N PHE A 336 -0.20 0.34 12.85
CA PHE A 336 -1.14 1.43 13.06
C PHE A 336 -0.35 2.68 13.40
N THR A 337 -0.66 3.81 12.77
CA THR A 337 0.07 5.05 12.95
C THR A 337 -0.87 6.20 13.29
N VAL A 338 -0.33 7.17 14.03
CA VAL A 338 -0.92 8.50 14.23
C VAL A 338 0.15 9.52 13.86
N ASP A 339 -0.09 10.25 12.81
CA ASP A 339 0.81 11.24 12.23
C ASP A 339 0.24 12.64 12.45
N VAL A 340 1.02 13.54 13.04
CA VAL A 340 0.58 14.89 13.42
C VAL A 340 1.53 15.93 12.84
N GLU A 341 1.00 16.85 12.02
CA GLU A 341 1.73 18.07 11.66
C GLU A 341 1.63 19.08 12.80
N LEU A 342 2.79 19.44 13.37
CA LEU A 342 2.88 20.27 14.55
C LEU A 342 3.08 21.76 14.22
N THR A 343 2.54 22.63 15.06
CA THR A 343 2.97 24.02 15.15
C THR A 343 4.32 24.11 15.88
N ILE A 344 4.92 25.30 15.95
CA ILE A 344 6.11 25.55 16.78
C ILE A 344 5.80 25.23 18.26
N GLU A 345 4.64 25.66 18.74
CA GLU A 345 4.20 25.39 20.11
C GLU A 345 3.96 23.90 20.33
N GLY A 346 3.39 23.20 19.34
CA GLY A 346 3.22 21.74 19.39
C GLY A 346 4.55 21.00 19.47
N LEU A 347 5.57 21.45 18.72
CA LEU A 347 6.92 20.89 18.83
C LEU A 347 7.51 21.08 20.23
N ASN A 348 7.37 22.26 20.81
CA ASN A 348 7.84 22.53 22.17
C ASN A 348 7.10 21.72 23.24
N ARG A 349 5.89 21.27 22.94
CA ARG A 349 4.99 20.55 23.85
C ARG A 349 4.59 19.18 23.29
N TRP A 350 5.49 18.52 22.55
CA TRP A 350 5.23 17.23 21.89
C TRP A 350 4.76 16.13 22.86
N GLU A 351 5.27 16.11 24.09
CA GLU A 351 4.81 15.17 25.12
C GLU A 351 3.32 15.38 25.47
N GLN A 352 2.87 16.63 25.46
CA GLN A 352 1.46 16.93 25.69
C GLN A 352 0.60 16.49 24.51
N VAL A 353 1.10 16.58 23.27
CA VAL A 353 0.38 16.07 22.10
C VAL A 353 0.19 14.55 22.23
N ILE A 354 1.25 13.80 22.58
CA ILE A 354 1.17 12.36 22.86
C ILE A 354 0.16 12.07 23.97
N TYR A 355 0.23 12.83 25.06
CA TYR A 355 -0.68 12.64 26.20
C TYR A 355 -2.15 12.83 25.81
N ILE A 356 -2.47 13.85 25.01
CA ILE A 356 -3.84 14.10 24.51
C ILE A 356 -4.33 12.95 23.62
N ILE A 357 -3.46 12.40 22.76
CA ILE A 357 -3.80 11.22 21.96
C ILE A 357 -4.16 10.05 22.88
N TYR A 358 -3.39 9.80 23.95
CA TYR A 358 -3.70 8.73 24.89
C TYR A 358 -4.91 9.02 25.76
N GLN A 359 -5.25 10.27 26.07
CA GLN A 359 -6.50 10.63 26.73
C GLN A 359 -7.71 10.22 25.87
N TYR A 360 -7.63 10.42 24.55
CA TYR A 360 -8.67 9.99 23.63
C TYR A 360 -8.74 8.45 23.53
N ILE A 361 -7.61 7.77 23.41
CA ILE A 361 -7.54 6.30 23.44
C ILE A 361 -8.10 5.74 24.77
N ALA A 362 -7.79 6.39 25.89
CA ALA A 362 -8.34 6.01 27.20
C ALA A 362 -9.87 6.19 27.27
N MET A 363 -10.40 7.23 26.63
CA MET A 363 -11.85 7.42 26.49
C MET A 363 -12.46 6.27 25.67
N LEU A 364 -11.84 5.90 24.53
CA LEU A 364 -12.29 4.77 23.70
C LEU A 364 -12.24 3.42 24.45
N ARG A 365 -11.25 3.22 25.33
CA ARG A 365 -11.16 1.99 26.16
C ARG A 365 -12.26 1.91 27.21
N LYS A 366 -12.68 3.03 27.77
CA LYS A 366 -13.72 3.10 28.77
C LYS A 366 -15.11 2.87 28.18
N ASP A 367 -15.32 3.36 26.96
CA ASP A 367 -16.56 3.20 26.24
C ASP A 367 -16.58 1.87 25.48
N GLU A 368 -17.76 1.20 25.45
CA GLU A 368 -17.95 0.06 24.58
C GLU A 368 -17.94 0.52 23.11
N PRO A 369 -17.29 -0.21 22.18
CA PRO A 369 -17.40 0.06 20.75
C PRO A 369 -18.86 0.14 20.31
N LYS A 370 -19.21 1.11 19.48
CA LYS A 370 -20.57 1.41 19.07
C LYS A 370 -20.87 0.85 17.68
N GLU A 371 -21.92 0.07 17.54
CA GLU A 371 -22.33 -0.49 16.26
C GLU A 371 -22.70 0.59 15.23
N TRP A 372 -23.31 1.71 15.67
CA TRP A 372 -23.65 2.81 14.77
C TRP A 372 -22.43 3.45 14.09
N ILE A 373 -21.25 3.48 14.76
CA ILE A 373 -20.00 3.97 14.14
C ILE A 373 -19.51 2.98 13.08
N PHE A 374 -19.62 1.68 13.37
CA PHE A 374 -19.33 0.64 12.37
C PHE A 374 -20.26 0.76 11.15
N ASP A 375 -21.55 0.99 11.36
CA ASP A 375 -22.52 1.20 10.29
C ASP A 375 -22.22 2.48 9.50
N GLU A 376 -21.74 3.54 10.15
CA GLU A 376 -21.31 4.76 9.50
C GLU A 376 -20.10 4.51 8.57
N CYS A 377 -19.07 3.84 9.06
CA CYS A 377 -17.91 3.42 8.25
C CYS A 377 -18.34 2.52 7.08
N LYS A 378 -19.21 1.54 7.33
CA LYS A 378 -19.76 0.65 6.31
C LYS A 378 -20.52 1.39 5.22
N ASN A 379 -21.36 2.35 5.58
CA ASN A 379 -22.12 3.15 4.62
C ASN A 379 -21.18 4.04 3.78
N PHE A 380 -20.17 4.62 4.40
CA PHE A 380 -19.15 5.41 3.72
C PHE A 380 -18.36 4.55 2.73
N ASN A 381 -17.90 3.38 3.12
CA ASN A 381 -17.22 2.44 2.24
C ASN A 381 -18.12 1.97 1.09
N SER A 382 -19.39 1.69 1.37
CA SER A 382 -20.37 1.30 0.34
C SER A 382 -20.57 2.42 -0.69
N MET A 383 -20.63 3.67 -0.24
CA MET A 383 -20.70 4.83 -1.11
C MET A 383 -19.44 4.98 -1.99
N ASN A 384 -18.26 4.84 -1.40
CA ASN A 384 -16.99 4.90 -2.12
C ASN A 384 -16.88 3.79 -3.18
N PHE A 385 -17.33 2.58 -2.86
CA PHE A 385 -17.38 1.49 -3.82
C PHE A 385 -18.35 1.77 -4.97
N GLN A 386 -19.56 2.26 -4.67
CA GLN A 386 -20.61 2.50 -5.65
C GLN A 386 -20.28 3.64 -6.61
N PHE A 387 -19.64 4.69 -6.13
CA PHE A 387 -19.35 5.91 -6.89
C PHE A 387 -17.87 6.11 -7.20
N ARG A 388 -17.08 5.01 -7.16
CA ARG A 388 -15.67 5.05 -7.49
C ARG A 388 -15.44 5.67 -8.87
N GLU A 389 -14.49 6.60 -8.95
CA GLU A 389 -14.06 7.18 -10.21
C GLU A 389 -13.33 6.14 -11.08
N LYS A 390 -13.38 6.34 -12.40
CA LYS A 390 -12.61 5.51 -13.33
C LYS A 390 -11.13 5.83 -13.20
N GLU A 391 -10.37 4.83 -12.85
CA GLU A 391 -8.91 4.88 -12.87
C GLU A 391 -8.38 4.80 -14.32
N ARG A 392 -7.14 5.22 -14.55
CA ARG A 392 -6.44 4.92 -15.81
C ARG A 392 -6.35 3.40 -15.99
N PRO A 393 -6.34 2.89 -17.23
CA PRO A 393 -6.29 1.45 -17.49
C PRO A 393 -5.13 0.71 -16.80
N ASP A 394 -3.93 1.29 -16.84
CA ASP A 394 -2.72 0.76 -16.22
C ASP A 394 -2.79 0.77 -14.68
N ASP A 395 -3.23 1.89 -14.07
CA ASP A 395 -3.43 1.99 -12.62
C ASP A 395 -4.50 0.99 -12.15
N PHE A 396 -5.60 0.87 -12.90
CA PHE A 396 -6.69 -0.06 -12.56
C PHE A 396 -6.23 -1.52 -12.49
N VAL A 397 -5.51 -2.00 -13.53
CA VAL A 397 -5.06 -3.40 -13.55
C VAL A 397 -3.96 -3.66 -12.51
N SER A 398 -3.08 -2.68 -12.26
CA SER A 398 -2.05 -2.74 -11.22
C SER A 398 -2.69 -2.85 -9.82
N ASN A 399 -3.62 -1.96 -9.49
CA ASN A 399 -4.34 -1.99 -8.22
C ASN A 399 -5.16 -3.28 -8.06
N LEU A 400 -5.79 -3.76 -9.14
CA LEU A 400 -6.59 -4.98 -9.12
C LEU A 400 -5.73 -6.21 -8.79
N THR A 401 -4.52 -6.33 -9.34
CA THR A 401 -3.64 -7.47 -9.04
C THR A 401 -3.22 -7.50 -7.57
N GLY A 402 -2.98 -6.35 -6.94
CA GLY A 402 -2.77 -6.24 -5.51
C GLY A 402 -3.99 -6.72 -4.71
N ARG A 403 -5.19 -6.28 -5.09
CA ARG A 403 -6.46 -6.75 -4.46
C ARG A 403 -6.68 -8.26 -4.65
N MET A 404 -6.30 -8.84 -5.80
CA MET A 404 -6.40 -10.29 -6.01
C MET A 404 -5.48 -11.11 -5.10
N ARG A 405 -4.40 -10.51 -4.60
CA ARG A 405 -3.52 -11.12 -3.61
C ARG A 405 -4.20 -11.20 -2.24
N ASP A 406 -4.94 -10.15 -1.88
CA ASP A 406 -5.48 -9.95 -0.53
C ASP A 406 -6.93 -10.43 -0.38
N TYR A 407 -7.71 -10.47 -1.48
CA TYR A 407 -9.14 -10.82 -1.46
C TYR A 407 -9.48 -12.00 -2.39
N PRO A 408 -10.53 -12.78 -2.09
CA PRO A 408 -11.03 -13.80 -3.01
C PRO A 408 -11.43 -13.20 -4.37
N LEU A 409 -11.24 -13.94 -5.47
CA LEU A 409 -11.57 -13.46 -6.83
C LEU A 409 -13.00 -12.91 -6.98
N VAL A 410 -13.98 -13.46 -6.25
CA VAL A 410 -15.36 -12.98 -6.26
C VAL A 410 -15.50 -11.58 -5.69
N GLU A 411 -14.59 -11.18 -4.80
CA GLU A 411 -14.57 -9.90 -4.09
C GLU A 411 -13.34 -9.03 -4.40
N CYS A 412 -12.55 -9.39 -5.42
CA CYS A 412 -11.33 -8.64 -5.75
C CYS A 412 -11.55 -7.16 -6.12
N LEU A 413 -12.78 -6.76 -6.48
CA LEU A 413 -13.16 -5.36 -6.72
C LEU A 413 -13.77 -4.69 -5.50
N SER A 414 -14.36 -5.46 -4.58
CA SER A 414 -15.16 -4.93 -3.46
C SER A 414 -14.52 -5.17 -2.09
N GLY A 415 -13.54 -6.09 -1.98
CA GLY A 415 -13.04 -6.57 -0.69
C GLY A 415 -12.52 -5.48 0.24
N GLU A 416 -11.82 -4.48 -0.30
CA GLU A 416 -11.31 -3.34 0.49
C GLU A 416 -12.41 -2.45 1.09
N TYR A 417 -13.64 -2.52 0.54
CA TYR A 417 -14.80 -1.75 0.99
C TYR A 417 -15.76 -2.57 1.87
N GLU A 418 -15.50 -3.87 2.06
CA GLU A 418 -16.41 -4.74 2.77
C GLU A 418 -16.31 -4.54 4.29
N MET A 419 -17.45 -4.24 4.90
CA MET A 419 -17.64 -4.23 6.35
C MET A 419 -18.95 -4.99 6.64
N ARG A 420 -18.84 -6.27 7.02
CA ARG A 420 -20.00 -7.17 7.17
C ARG A 420 -20.28 -7.57 8.61
N GLU A 421 -19.25 -7.65 9.42
CA GLU A 421 -19.36 -8.17 10.78
C GLU A 421 -18.74 -7.21 11.78
N PHE A 422 -19.56 -6.67 12.68
CA PHE A 422 -19.10 -5.86 13.81
C PHE A 422 -18.46 -6.75 14.87
N ARG A 423 -17.16 -6.57 15.11
CA ARG A 423 -16.35 -7.33 16.08
C ARG A 423 -15.78 -6.39 17.15
N PRO A 424 -16.60 -6.04 18.18
CA PRO A 424 -16.15 -5.17 19.27
C PRO A 424 -15.01 -5.77 20.10
N ASP A 425 -14.88 -7.10 20.12
CA ASP A 425 -13.78 -7.82 20.74
C ASP A 425 -12.42 -7.50 20.10
N LEU A 426 -12.34 -7.49 18.76
CA LEU A 426 -11.10 -7.14 18.03
C LEU A 426 -10.75 -5.66 18.22
N ILE A 427 -11.74 -4.77 18.21
CA ILE A 427 -11.51 -3.34 18.48
C ILE A 427 -10.92 -3.15 19.88
N LYS A 428 -11.49 -3.84 20.89
CA LYS A 428 -10.98 -3.81 22.26
C LYS A 428 -9.58 -4.42 22.38
N GLU A 429 -9.31 -5.50 21.66
CA GLU A 429 -7.99 -6.11 21.61
C GLU A 429 -6.95 -5.12 21.11
N LEU A 430 -7.20 -4.45 19.97
CA LEU A 430 -6.31 -3.43 19.44
C LEU A 430 -6.06 -2.30 20.45
N LEU A 431 -7.11 -1.77 21.07
CA LEU A 431 -7.01 -0.70 22.05
C LEU A 431 -6.24 -1.10 23.31
N ASN A 432 -6.47 -2.32 23.85
CA ASN A 432 -5.97 -2.72 25.16
C ASN A 432 -4.61 -3.43 25.11
N GLU A 433 -4.27 -4.09 23.97
CA GLU A 433 -3.06 -4.90 23.86
C GLU A 433 -2.02 -4.31 22.91
N TYR A 434 -2.45 -3.52 21.91
CA TYR A 434 -1.54 -3.03 20.87
C TYR A 434 -1.32 -1.51 20.91
N LEU A 435 -2.35 -0.67 20.97
CA LEU A 435 -2.22 0.78 20.97
C LEU A 435 -1.89 1.33 22.37
N ILE A 436 -0.98 0.69 23.09
CA ILE A 436 -0.59 1.01 24.47
C ILE A 436 0.74 1.74 24.54
N PRO A 437 0.98 2.57 25.57
CA PRO A 437 2.22 3.36 25.71
C PRO A 437 3.49 2.52 25.69
N SER A 438 3.44 1.32 26.28
CA SER A 438 4.58 0.42 26.35
C SER A 438 5.01 -0.20 25.01
N ARG A 439 4.17 -0.13 23.96
CA ARG A 439 4.48 -0.64 22.61
C ARG A 439 4.79 0.44 21.59
N MET A 440 4.54 1.72 21.92
CA MET A 440 4.72 2.80 20.95
C MET A 440 6.19 3.04 20.59
N ARG A 441 6.38 3.45 19.32
CA ARG A 441 7.59 4.14 18.85
C ARG A 441 7.20 5.53 18.38
N VAL A 442 8.05 6.50 18.68
CA VAL A 442 7.83 7.89 18.32
C VAL A 442 8.93 8.37 17.36
N PHE A 443 8.51 9.09 16.33
CA PHE A 443 9.39 9.75 15.38
C PHE A 443 9.04 11.24 15.38
N LEU A 444 9.98 12.08 15.76
CA LEU A 444 9.78 13.52 15.86
C LEU A 444 10.77 14.23 14.93
N ALA A 445 10.26 14.83 13.85
CA ALA A 445 11.07 15.47 12.84
C ALA A 445 10.99 17.00 12.93
N SER A 446 12.15 17.66 13.04
CA SER A 446 12.30 19.11 12.96
C SER A 446 13.75 19.50 12.70
N LYS A 447 13.98 20.60 11.99
CA LYS A 447 15.31 21.20 11.85
C LYS A 447 15.93 21.68 13.16
N GLU A 448 15.12 21.92 14.16
CA GLU A 448 15.57 22.35 15.48
C GLU A 448 16.44 21.28 16.18
N PHE A 449 16.36 20.02 15.76
CA PHE A 449 17.15 18.92 16.32
C PHE A 449 18.59 18.82 15.78
N THR A 450 19.01 19.71 14.88
CA THR A 450 20.37 19.68 14.29
C THR A 450 21.49 19.66 15.34
N SER A 451 21.29 20.31 16.49
CA SER A 451 22.30 20.37 17.57
C SER A 451 22.38 19.09 18.41
N ILE A 452 21.33 18.28 18.44
CA ILE A 452 21.25 17.07 19.28
C ILE A 452 21.35 15.77 18.47
N ALA A 453 21.08 15.81 17.17
CA ALA A 453 21.11 14.65 16.26
C ALA A 453 22.57 14.27 15.95
N THR A 454 23.14 13.41 16.78
CA THR A 454 24.56 13.00 16.72
C THR A 454 24.79 11.73 15.91
N GLU A 455 23.73 10.99 15.59
CA GLU A 455 23.77 9.77 14.79
C GLU A 455 23.44 10.06 13.32
N LYS A 456 23.85 9.14 12.45
CA LYS A 456 23.62 9.27 11.02
C LYS A 456 23.20 7.91 10.45
N GLU A 457 22.03 7.87 9.83
CA GLU A 457 21.55 6.68 9.16
C GLU A 457 22.48 6.33 7.98
N LYS A 458 22.76 5.05 7.81
CA LYS A 458 23.83 4.55 6.92
C LYS A 458 23.62 4.91 5.44
N TRP A 459 22.39 4.77 4.93
CA TRP A 459 22.11 4.82 3.50
C TRP A 459 21.79 6.24 3.01
N PHE A 460 20.81 6.88 3.63
CA PHE A 460 20.37 8.24 3.27
C PHE A 460 21.13 9.34 4.00
N GLY A 461 21.92 8.98 4.99
CA GLY A 461 22.65 9.95 5.79
C GLY A 461 21.74 10.85 6.63
N THR A 462 20.55 10.39 6.99
CA THR A 462 19.60 11.10 7.84
C THR A 462 20.20 11.29 9.22
N GLN A 463 20.33 12.55 9.67
CA GLN A 463 20.79 12.84 11.02
C GLN A 463 19.66 12.58 12.01
N TYR A 464 19.96 11.90 13.09
CA TYR A 464 18.98 11.59 14.13
C TYR A 464 19.64 11.38 15.50
N LYS A 465 18.81 11.29 16.53
CA LYS A 465 19.15 10.80 17.85
C LYS A 465 18.04 9.86 18.30
N LYS A 466 18.40 8.66 18.72
CA LYS A 466 17.46 7.68 19.29
C LYS A 466 17.68 7.57 20.78
N GLU A 467 16.60 7.62 21.54
CA GLU A 467 16.63 7.41 22.99
C GLU A 467 15.31 6.80 23.48
N TYR A 468 15.27 6.37 24.74
CA TYR A 468 14.03 5.91 25.35
C TYR A 468 13.15 7.11 25.70
N LEU A 469 11.83 6.94 25.56
CA LEU A 469 10.87 7.92 26.06
C LEU A 469 10.98 8.06 27.57
N PRO A 470 10.71 9.27 28.14
CA PRO A 470 10.67 9.45 29.57
C PRO A 470 9.67 8.51 30.24
N GLU A 471 10.09 7.78 31.27
CA GLU A 471 9.20 6.82 31.95
C GLU A 471 7.99 7.54 32.57
N GLU A 472 8.16 8.79 33.05
CA GLU A 472 7.08 9.65 33.54
C GLU A 472 6.00 9.89 32.46
N LEU A 473 6.40 10.05 31.19
CA LEU A 473 5.45 10.20 30.09
C LEU A 473 4.68 8.89 29.86
N ILE A 474 5.38 7.75 29.85
CA ILE A 474 4.75 6.43 29.69
C ILE A 474 3.72 6.20 30.81
N GLU A 475 4.12 6.38 32.08
CA GLU A 475 3.22 6.22 33.22
C GLU A 475 2.03 7.18 33.17
N LYS A 476 2.26 8.42 32.75
CA LYS A 476 1.21 9.42 32.58
C LYS A 476 0.21 9.00 31.49
N CYS A 477 0.69 8.46 30.39
CA CYS A 477 -0.16 7.94 29.30
C CYS A 477 -0.90 6.67 29.69
N GLU A 478 -0.36 5.82 30.57
CA GLU A 478 -1.05 4.65 31.12
C GLU A 478 -2.17 5.03 32.10
N LYS A 479 -2.00 6.12 32.83
CA LYS A 479 -2.93 6.59 33.88
C LYS A 479 -3.73 7.82 33.45
N CYS A 480 -4.06 7.93 32.15
CA CYS A 480 -4.75 9.09 31.59
C CYS A 480 -6.03 9.46 32.34
N GLU A 481 -6.15 10.73 32.72
CA GLU A 481 -7.42 11.30 33.16
C GLU A 481 -8.26 11.69 31.95
N LEU A 482 -9.55 11.33 31.97
CA LEU A 482 -10.49 11.73 30.93
C LEU A 482 -10.85 13.20 31.08
N ILE A 483 -10.97 13.88 29.96
CA ILE A 483 -11.38 15.29 29.90
C ILE A 483 -12.65 15.43 29.05
N PRO A 484 -13.57 16.34 29.41
CA PRO A 484 -14.84 16.49 28.70
C PRO A 484 -14.69 17.02 27.28
N GLU A 485 -13.56 17.63 26.94
CA GLU A 485 -13.24 18.14 25.61
C GLU A 485 -12.97 17.04 24.57
N LEU A 486 -12.70 15.81 25.03
CA LEU A 486 -12.49 14.63 24.18
C LEU A 486 -13.67 13.67 24.33
N HIS A 487 -14.44 13.54 23.26
CA HIS A 487 -15.63 12.68 23.22
C HIS A 487 -15.90 12.16 21.81
N LEU A 488 -16.77 11.17 21.67
CA LEU A 488 -17.20 10.67 20.38
C LEU A 488 -17.95 11.75 19.61
N HIS A 489 -17.81 11.76 18.29
CA HIS A 489 -18.60 12.61 17.41
C HIS A 489 -20.08 12.19 17.42
N SER A 490 -20.95 13.09 16.98
CA SER A 490 -22.36 12.77 16.73
C SER A 490 -22.51 12.02 15.40
N PRO A 491 -23.51 11.13 15.26
CA PRO A 491 -23.78 10.46 14.00
C PRO A 491 -23.89 11.44 12.82
N ASN A 492 -23.29 11.10 11.68
CA ASN A 492 -23.33 11.93 10.49
C ASN A 492 -24.64 11.68 9.72
N GLU A 493 -25.61 12.58 9.89
CA GLU A 493 -26.91 12.53 9.22
C GLU A 493 -26.85 12.74 7.69
N PHE A 494 -25.70 13.15 7.15
CA PHE A 494 -25.51 13.42 5.72
C PHE A 494 -25.02 12.22 4.92
N ILE A 495 -24.70 11.10 5.56
CA ILE A 495 -24.31 9.87 4.86
C ILE A 495 -25.56 9.30 4.16
N PRO A 496 -25.58 9.19 2.82
CA PRO A 496 -26.72 8.67 2.11
C PRO A 496 -26.89 7.16 2.38
N THR A 497 -28.14 6.74 2.55
CA THR A 497 -28.53 5.34 2.70
C THR A 497 -29.23 4.77 1.46
N ASP A 498 -29.65 5.62 0.53
CA ASP A 498 -30.26 5.26 -0.74
C ASP A 498 -29.35 5.70 -1.90
N PHE A 499 -28.83 4.73 -2.63
CA PHE A 499 -27.89 4.90 -3.75
C PHE A 499 -28.57 4.77 -5.12
N HIS A 500 -29.89 4.71 -5.19
CA HIS A 500 -30.59 4.64 -6.47
C HIS A 500 -30.36 5.93 -7.26
N LEU A 501 -29.82 5.79 -8.47
CA LEU A 501 -29.66 6.94 -9.37
C LEU A 501 -31.02 7.49 -9.76
N LEU A 502 -31.20 8.80 -9.62
CA LEU A 502 -32.39 9.47 -10.11
C LEU A 502 -32.46 9.29 -11.65
N SER A 503 -33.58 8.77 -12.14
CA SER A 503 -33.77 8.66 -13.59
C SER A 503 -33.66 10.02 -14.25
N SER A 504 -32.97 10.09 -15.38
CA SER A 504 -32.75 11.32 -16.16
C SER A 504 -34.07 12.06 -16.57
N GLU A 505 -35.20 11.37 -16.52
CA GLU A 505 -36.50 11.93 -16.81
C GLU A 505 -37.04 12.88 -15.71
N LYS A 506 -36.50 12.84 -14.48
CA LYS A 506 -36.90 13.74 -13.38
C LYS A 506 -36.03 14.99 -13.23
N THR A 507 -35.04 15.19 -14.08
CA THR A 507 -34.04 16.29 -13.95
C THR A 507 -34.53 17.65 -14.50
N LEU A 508 -35.83 17.89 -14.70
CA LEU A 508 -36.34 19.12 -15.34
C LEU A 508 -36.99 20.12 -14.41
N LEU A 509 -36.82 19.99 -13.12
CA LEU A 509 -37.10 21.12 -12.23
C LEU A 509 -35.79 21.61 -11.64
N ARG A 510 -34.98 22.32 -12.44
CA ARG A 510 -34.00 23.24 -11.85
C ARG A 510 -34.82 24.27 -11.07
N PRO A 511 -34.66 24.37 -9.73
CA PRO A 511 -35.19 25.55 -9.06
C PRO A 511 -34.54 26.75 -9.75
N GLU A 512 -35.35 27.73 -10.12
CA GLU A 512 -34.84 28.99 -10.67
C GLU A 512 -33.82 29.51 -9.65
N LEU A 513 -32.57 29.57 -10.05
CA LEU A 513 -31.52 30.18 -9.24
C LEU A 513 -31.98 31.62 -8.95
N PRO A 514 -31.97 32.04 -7.68
CA PRO A 514 -32.33 33.40 -7.35
C PRO A 514 -31.42 34.34 -8.15
N THR A 515 -32.04 35.23 -8.93
CA THR A 515 -31.39 36.16 -9.85
C THR A 515 -30.50 37.20 -9.16
N LYS A 516 -30.46 37.21 -7.83
CA LYS A 516 -29.56 38.05 -7.01
C LYS A 516 -29.25 37.35 -5.68
N ILE A 517 -28.01 36.97 -5.48
CA ILE A 517 -27.45 36.63 -4.17
C ILE A 517 -26.90 37.95 -3.61
N LYS A 518 -27.49 38.47 -2.54
CA LYS A 518 -26.97 39.62 -1.81
C LYS A 518 -25.97 39.09 -0.78
N VAL A 519 -24.69 39.16 -1.10
CA VAL A 519 -23.62 38.81 -0.15
C VAL A 519 -23.31 40.08 0.64
N THR A 520 -23.63 40.10 1.92
CA THR A 520 -23.27 41.20 2.83
C THR A 520 -21.98 40.77 3.57
N TYR A 521 -20.88 41.45 3.33
CA TYR A 521 -19.67 41.31 4.11
C TYR A 521 -19.70 42.28 5.28
N GLU A 522 -19.68 41.82 6.51
CA GLU A 522 -19.30 42.65 7.65
C GLU A 522 -17.78 42.60 7.79
N ILE A 523 -17.13 43.71 7.49
CA ILE A 523 -15.72 43.91 7.82
C ILE A 523 -15.71 44.46 9.24
N GLN A 524 -15.32 43.65 10.23
CA GLN A 524 -14.92 44.19 11.54
C GLN A 524 -13.50 44.72 11.40
N VAL A 525 -13.34 46.02 11.60
CA VAL A 525 -12.06 46.76 11.70
C VAL A 525 -11.46 46.53 13.05
#